data_fe47268d00d62641a4ef4fb7a9c8e944
#
_entry.id   fe47268d00d62641a4ef4fb7a9c8e944
#
_cell.length_a   1.000
_cell.length_b   1.000
_cell.length_c   1.000
_cell.angle_alpha   90.00
_cell.angle_beta   90.00
_cell.angle_gamma   90.00
#
_symmetry.space_group_name_H-M   'P 1'
#
loop_
_entity.id
_entity.type
_entity.pdbx_description
1 polymer ?
#
loop_
_entity_poly.entity_id
_entity_poly.type
_entity_poly.pdbx_seq_one_letter_code
_entity_poly.pdbx_strand_id
1 'polypeptide(L)'
;MVFSFQITKSTEKIKQNSNQLSVYLSMETSENKITSIIDKLSYMDTGIKNDQRVINLLKQMTLKEKIGQMTQVDQQFLESNSDIAKYFLGSLLSGGGSVPKQNTPSAWADMVNRYQKVALTTRLGIPIIYGVDAVHGHNNVVGATIFPHNIGLGCSNNPDLVAEIGRVTALEVAATGIHWTFAPCLAVALDSRWGRTYESFGESVELVSSLSAPAVQGIQGKTLNLSHGILACAKHFVGDGGTQWGTGKTGMLDRGDTRITENELRRIHLPGYLEAIKAGVGSIMASFNKWNGDYCHGNKYLLTNLLKDELGFEGFVVSDWEGVDQMPGDYKTNIITAINAGIDMVMVPGSAKWGGERFDYFIHLMIEAVKEGSIPTTRIDDAVSRILNIKFRLGLFEHPLSNPNLLSHVGSTAHRELARRAVRESVVLLRNNGILPLKKDIPRIHVSGKSANDIGLQCGGWTITWQGNSGPITKGTTILEAIQNTVSNGTKVTYTKDGSGAVGSDIAVVVIGEKPYAEWEGDQEFLKLDKKDLEAIGRIQKSEIPVIVVIISGRPLIIEQEVTSWNALLAAWLPGTEGQGVADVLFGDYNPTGRLSVSWPRNMSQIPINISDEEYDPLFEYGFGLQY
;
A
#
# COMPACT_ATOMS: atom_id res chain seq x y z
N MET A 1 -24.64 34.12 -38.58
CA MET A 1 -25.80 33.31 -38.13
C MET A 1 -25.45 31.86 -37.75
N VAL A 2 -24.53 31.20 -38.43
CA VAL A 2 -24.13 29.82 -38.11
C VAL A 2 -23.32 29.74 -36.81
N PHE A 3 -22.48 30.73 -36.50
CA PHE A 3 -21.71 30.80 -35.25
C PHE A 3 -22.57 31.02 -33.99
N SER A 4 -23.67 31.77 -34.13
CA SER A 4 -24.61 31.99 -33.01
C SER A 4 -25.40 30.75 -32.63
N PHE A 5 -25.68 29.85 -33.59
CA PHE A 5 -26.48 28.64 -33.35
C PHE A 5 -25.69 27.50 -32.70
N GLN A 6 -24.35 27.44 -32.90
CA GLN A 6 -23.49 26.46 -32.22
C GLN A 6 -23.24 26.87 -30.76
N ILE A 7 -23.09 28.15 -30.48
CA ILE A 7 -22.92 28.67 -29.10
C ILE A 7 -24.18 28.40 -28.27
N THR A 8 -25.38 28.54 -28.82
CA THR A 8 -26.64 28.32 -28.09
C THR A 8 -26.86 26.82 -27.73
N LYS A 9 -26.51 25.89 -28.60
CA LYS A 9 -26.64 24.47 -28.31
C LYS A 9 -25.62 23.96 -27.28
N SER A 10 -24.41 24.50 -27.28
CA SER A 10 -23.40 24.20 -26.26
C SER A 10 -23.78 24.77 -24.89
N THR A 11 -24.34 25.96 -24.83
CA THR A 11 -24.76 26.63 -23.59
C THR A 11 -25.97 25.97 -22.93
N GLU A 12 -26.91 25.40 -23.68
CA GLU A 12 -28.05 24.68 -23.09
C GLU A 12 -27.65 23.32 -22.46
N LYS A 13 -26.70 22.60 -23.08
CA LYS A 13 -26.14 21.35 -22.51
C LYS A 13 -25.29 21.61 -21.27
N ILE A 14 -24.59 22.73 -21.21
CA ILE A 14 -23.75 23.14 -20.08
C ILE A 14 -24.59 23.60 -18.88
N LYS A 15 -25.79 24.21 -19.12
CA LYS A 15 -26.71 24.62 -18.04
C LYS A 15 -27.26 23.46 -17.22
N GLN A 16 -27.25 22.24 -17.71
CA GLN A 16 -27.67 21.05 -16.95
C GLN A 16 -26.60 20.51 -16.02
N ASN A 17 -25.33 20.91 -16.15
CA ASN A 17 -24.22 20.25 -15.41
C ASN A 17 -23.39 21.16 -14.48
N SER A 18 -23.71 22.42 -14.22
CA SER A 18 -22.89 23.17 -13.29
C SER A 18 -23.51 24.39 -12.58
N ASN A 19 -23.62 24.29 -11.28
CA ASN A 19 -23.68 25.44 -10.36
C ASN A 19 -22.37 26.26 -10.33
N GLN A 20 -21.30 25.80 -10.98
CA GLN A 20 -20.02 26.51 -11.09
C GLN A 20 -20.00 27.53 -12.23
N LEU A 21 -20.74 27.31 -13.32
CA LEU A 21 -20.77 28.24 -14.46
C LEU A 21 -21.51 29.54 -14.16
N SER A 22 -22.52 29.52 -13.27
CA SER A 22 -23.30 30.71 -12.95
C SER A 22 -22.49 31.82 -12.24
N VAL A 23 -21.43 31.42 -11.51
CA VAL A 23 -20.53 32.37 -10.81
C VAL A 23 -19.56 33.06 -11.77
N TYR A 24 -19.17 32.39 -12.88
CA TYR A 24 -18.20 32.93 -13.84
C TYR A 24 -18.81 33.83 -14.94
N LEU A 25 -20.08 33.67 -15.25
CA LEU A 25 -20.74 34.41 -16.34
C LEU A 25 -21.22 35.84 -15.97
N SER A 26 -21.13 36.22 -14.69
CA SER A 26 -21.64 37.50 -14.22
C SER A 26 -20.64 38.66 -14.26
N MET A 27 -19.38 38.44 -14.68
CA MET A 27 -18.37 39.50 -14.69
C MET A 27 -17.57 39.58 -15.99
N GLU A 28 -17.74 40.68 -16.74
CA GLU A 28 -16.87 41.31 -17.74
C GLU A 28 -16.67 40.73 -19.15
N THR A 29 -17.04 41.53 -20.14
CA THR A 29 -16.88 41.33 -21.58
C THR A 29 -15.57 41.93 -22.10
N SER A 30 -14.54 41.11 -22.37
CA SER A 30 -13.46 41.43 -23.30
C SER A 30 -13.16 40.18 -24.16
N GLU A 31 -12.76 40.39 -25.43
CA GLU A 31 -12.43 39.29 -26.37
C GLU A 31 -11.43 38.29 -25.81
N ASN A 32 -10.43 38.74 -25.05
CA ASN A 32 -9.43 37.88 -24.39
C ASN A 32 -10.04 36.97 -23.32
N LYS A 33 -11.12 37.40 -22.66
CA LYS A 33 -11.82 36.57 -21.65
C LYS A 33 -12.73 35.53 -22.30
N ILE A 34 -13.37 35.87 -23.40
CA ILE A 34 -14.19 34.95 -24.19
C ILE A 34 -13.33 33.83 -24.75
N THR A 35 -12.15 34.15 -25.29
CA THR A 35 -11.17 33.15 -25.77
C THR A 35 -10.70 32.26 -24.64
N SER A 36 -10.35 32.80 -23.47
CA SER A 36 -9.96 32.05 -22.28
C SER A 36 -11.07 31.11 -21.78
N ILE A 37 -12.33 31.56 -21.85
CA ILE A 37 -13.49 30.71 -21.46
C ILE A 37 -13.69 29.57 -22.48
N ILE A 38 -13.59 29.87 -23.79
CA ILE A 38 -13.70 28.84 -24.84
C ILE A 38 -12.59 27.81 -24.72
N ASP A 39 -11.37 28.26 -24.47
CA ASP A 39 -10.22 27.37 -24.27
C ASP A 39 -10.40 26.46 -23.03
N LYS A 40 -10.87 27.04 -21.92
CA LYS A 40 -11.20 26.24 -20.71
C LYS A 40 -12.33 25.24 -20.98
N LEU A 41 -13.35 25.62 -21.71
CA LEU A 41 -14.44 24.74 -22.11
C LEU A 41 -13.96 23.55 -22.97
N SER A 42 -12.90 23.73 -23.77
CA SER A 42 -12.42 22.71 -24.70
C SER A 42 -11.86 21.45 -24.01
N TYR A 43 -11.31 21.53 -22.78
CA TYR A 43 -10.86 20.36 -22.02
C TYR A 43 -11.84 19.93 -20.93
N MET A 44 -12.80 20.80 -20.56
CA MET A 44 -13.87 20.45 -19.62
C MET A 44 -15.06 19.73 -20.27
N ASP A 45 -15.15 19.74 -21.59
CA ASP A 45 -16.25 19.07 -22.31
C ASP A 45 -16.10 17.54 -22.25
N THR A 46 -16.98 16.89 -21.51
CA THR A 46 -17.05 15.43 -21.38
C THR A 46 -17.50 14.70 -22.66
N GLY A 47 -17.98 15.42 -23.66
CA GLY A 47 -18.28 14.87 -24.99
C GLY A 47 -17.03 14.66 -25.86
N ILE A 48 -15.88 15.18 -25.45
CA ILE A 48 -14.60 15.04 -26.13
C ILE A 48 -13.82 13.85 -25.50
N LYS A 49 -13.13 13.06 -26.34
CA LYS A 49 -12.26 11.97 -25.84
C LYS A 49 -11.16 12.52 -24.94
N ASN A 50 -10.79 11.75 -23.91
CA ASN A 50 -9.77 12.16 -22.93
C ASN A 50 -8.44 12.57 -23.58
N ASP A 51 -7.95 11.85 -24.58
CA ASP A 51 -6.72 12.21 -25.29
C ASP A 51 -6.78 13.62 -25.89
N GLN A 52 -7.90 13.98 -26.49
CA GLN A 52 -8.08 15.33 -27.04
C GLN A 52 -8.21 16.39 -25.93
N ARG A 53 -8.83 16.05 -24.79
CA ARG A 53 -8.89 16.91 -23.60
C ARG A 53 -7.48 17.19 -23.06
N VAL A 54 -6.64 16.15 -22.97
CA VAL A 54 -5.23 16.27 -22.58
C VAL A 54 -4.48 17.21 -23.51
N ILE A 55 -4.58 17.01 -24.83
CA ILE A 55 -3.93 17.86 -25.83
C ILE A 55 -4.38 19.32 -25.69
N ASN A 56 -5.67 19.56 -25.51
CA ASN A 56 -6.24 20.89 -25.39
C ASN A 56 -5.75 21.59 -24.10
N LEU A 57 -5.66 20.87 -22.99
CA LEU A 57 -5.18 21.41 -21.72
C LEU A 57 -3.66 21.67 -21.76
N LEU A 58 -2.88 20.70 -22.25
CA LEU A 58 -1.43 20.78 -22.32
C LEU A 58 -0.93 22.00 -23.13
N LYS A 59 -1.62 22.33 -24.23
CA LYS A 59 -1.32 23.51 -25.05
C LYS A 59 -1.49 24.85 -24.31
N GLN A 60 -2.34 24.89 -23.29
CA GLN A 60 -2.62 26.07 -22.50
C GLN A 60 -1.68 26.24 -21.31
N MET A 61 -0.96 25.16 -20.93
CA MET A 61 -0.11 25.14 -19.75
C MET A 61 1.22 25.85 -19.99
N THR A 62 1.59 26.69 -19.04
CA THR A 62 2.95 27.24 -18.93
C THR A 62 3.92 26.16 -18.41
N LEU A 63 5.23 26.35 -18.61
CA LEU A 63 6.24 25.43 -18.08
C LEU A 63 6.11 25.27 -16.55
N LYS A 64 5.83 26.35 -15.83
CA LYS A 64 5.67 26.29 -14.37
C LYS A 64 4.46 25.45 -13.94
N GLU A 65 3.34 25.55 -14.65
CA GLU A 65 2.16 24.73 -14.42
C GLU A 65 2.42 23.24 -14.74
N LYS A 66 3.17 22.96 -15.81
CA LYS A 66 3.58 21.60 -16.16
C LYS A 66 4.44 20.96 -15.08
N ILE A 67 5.46 21.65 -14.61
CA ILE A 67 6.35 21.17 -13.56
C ILE A 67 5.59 21.01 -12.23
N GLY A 68 4.67 21.91 -11.91
CA GLY A 68 3.79 21.75 -10.76
C GLY A 68 2.98 20.46 -10.80
N GLN A 69 2.47 20.05 -11.99
CA GLN A 69 1.76 18.77 -12.14
C GLN A 69 2.65 17.55 -11.92
N MET A 70 3.96 17.66 -12.15
CA MET A 70 4.96 16.61 -11.92
C MET A 70 5.45 16.55 -10.46
N THR A 71 4.96 17.42 -9.59
CA THR A 71 5.41 17.55 -8.19
C THR A 71 4.36 17.00 -7.23
N GLN A 72 4.75 16.04 -6.39
CA GLN A 72 3.96 15.49 -5.30
C GLN A 72 4.59 15.86 -3.95
N VAL A 73 3.80 16.40 -3.03
CA VAL A 73 4.25 16.91 -1.71
C VAL A 73 3.45 16.27 -0.59
N ASP A 74 4.10 15.93 0.53
CA ASP A 74 3.34 15.53 1.72
C ASP A 74 2.69 16.75 2.36
N GLN A 75 1.42 16.63 2.72
CA GLN A 75 0.60 17.73 3.21
C GLN A 75 1.15 18.40 4.47
N GLN A 76 1.92 17.67 5.29
CA GLN A 76 2.53 18.21 6.53
C GLN A 76 3.66 19.20 6.26
N PHE A 77 4.24 19.21 5.06
CA PHE A 77 5.36 20.09 4.68
C PHE A 77 4.94 21.30 3.85
N LEU A 78 3.65 21.48 3.60
CA LEU A 78 3.13 22.73 3.08
C LEU A 78 3.30 23.81 4.16
N GLU A 79 3.82 24.98 3.78
CA GLU A 79 3.87 26.15 4.69
C GLU A 79 2.45 26.69 4.89
N SER A 80 1.67 26.68 3.85
CA SER A 80 0.24 26.99 3.86
C SER A 80 -0.50 26.28 2.72
N ASN A 81 -1.82 26.19 2.83
CA ASN A 81 -2.64 25.64 1.74
C ASN A 81 -2.47 26.42 0.43
N SER A 82 -2.09 27.71 0.48
CA SER A 82 -1.87 28.53 -0.71
C SER A 82 -0.70 28.06 -1.58
N ASP A 83 0.22 27.24 -1.03
CA ASP A 83 1.33 26.67 -1.78
C ASP A 83 0.84 25.79 -2.93
N ILE A 84 -0.28 25.13 -2.76
CA ILE A 84 -0.94 24.32 -3.81
C ILE A 84 -1.20 25.15 -5.06
N ALA A 85 -1.77 26.34 -4.89
CA ALA A 85 -2.06 27.25 -6.01
C ALA A 85 -0.81 28.01 -6.49
N LYS A 86 0.06 28.42 -5.55
CA LYS A 86 1.31 29.17 -5.84
C LYS A 86 2.26 28.38 -6.74
N TYR A 87 2.35 27.08 -6.50
CA TYR A 87 3.26 26.17 -7.20
C TYR A 87 2.53 25.26 -8.21
N PHE A 88 1.21 25.36 -8.35
CA PHE A 88 0.39 24.55 -9.25
C PHE A 88 0.54 23.04 -9.00
N LEU A 89 0.65 22.62 -7.73
CA LEU A 89 0.96 21.26 -7.35
C LEU A 89 -0.03 20.27 -7.97
N GLY A 90 0.48 19.23 -8.61
CA GLY A 90 -0.33 18.19 -9.27
C GLY A 90 -0.83 17.13 -8.33
N SER A 91 -0.09 16.91 -7.23
CA SER A 91 -0.39 15.87 -6.26
C SER A 91 0.00 16.30 -4.84
N LEU A 92 -0.78 15.81 -3.89
CA LEU A 92 -0.40 15.74 -2.48
C LEU A 92 -0.47 14.29 -2.01
N LEU A 93 0.20 14.01 -0.89
CA LEU A 93 0.11 12.73 -0.20
C LEU A 93 0.07 12.90 1.31
N SER A 94 -0.29 11.83 2.00
CA SER A 94 0.00 11.63 3.41
C SER A 94 0.88 10.40 3.56
N GLY A 95 2.12 10.60 3.97
CA GLY A 95 2.97 9.51 4.45
C GLY A 95 2.47 8.95 5.78
N GLY A 96 3.01 7.81 6.21
CA GLY A 96 2.57 7.14 7.44
C GLY A 96 2.68 8.03 8.68
N GLY A 97 1.55 8.44 9.22
CA GLY A 97 1.46 9.37 10.36
C GLY A 97 1.20 10.83 9.98
N SER A 98 1.20 11.19 8.70
CA SER A 98 0.79 12.50 8.20
C SER A 98 -0.74 12.57 8.12
N VAL A 99 -1.39 12.88 9.24
CA VAL A 99 -2.85 12.78 9.42
C VAL A 99 -3.47 14.13 9.78
N PRO A 100 -4.79 14.35 9.58
CA PRO A 100 -5.47 15.52 10.09
C PRO A 100 -5.42 15.56 11.63
N LYS A 101 -5.61 16.73 12.22
CA LYS A 101 -5.56 16.94 13.69
C LYS A 101 -6.41 15.93 14.48
N GLN A 102 -7.54 15.52 13.93
CA GLN A 102 -8.35 14.40 14.41
C GLN A 102 -8.31 13.32 13.35
N ASN A 103 -7.78 12.14 13.68
CA ASN A 103 -7.69 11.02 12.73
C ASN A 103 -9.05 10.30 12.65
N THR A 104 -10.01 10.93 11.97
CA THR A 104 -11.36 10.38 11.70
C THR A 104 -11.68 10.45 10.22
N PRO A 105 -12.52 9.56 9.66
CA PRO A 105 -12.87 9.58 8.23
C PRO A 105 -13.37 10.93 7.73
N SER A 106 -14.22 11.61 8.49
CA SER A 106 -14.77 12.93 8.14
C SER A 106 -13.69 14.01 8.12
N ALA A 107 -12.76 14.02 9.11
CA ALA A 107 -11.69 15.00 9.15
C ALA A 107 -10.69 14.84 7.98
N TRP A 108 -10.46 13.60 7.52
CA TRP A 108 -9.70 13.33 6.31
C TRP A 108 -10.40 13.89 5.06
N ALA A 109 -11.70 13.60 4.89
CA ALA A 109 -12.48 14.14 3.78
C ALA A 109 -12.49 15.68 3.76
N ASP A 110 -12.66 16.31 4.92
CA ASP A 110 -12.60 17.78 5.04
C ASP A 110 -11.21 18.34 4.70
N MET A 111 -10.15 17.66 5.11
CA MET A 111 -8.77 18.04 4.81
C MET A 111 -8.51 18.00 3.30
N VAL A 112 -8.81 16.87 2.66
CA VAL A 112 -8.60 16.70 1.21
C VAL A 112 -9.48 17.67 0.41
N ASN A 113 -10.74 17.87 0.80
CA ASN A 113 -11.64 18.84 0.16
C ASN A 113 -11.11 20.27 0.27
N ARG A 114 -10.49 20.66 1.38
CA ARG A 114 -9.86 22.00 1.50
C ARG A 114 -8.73 22.17 0.51
N TYR A 115 -7.84 21.19 0.37
CA TYR A 115 -6.74 21.24 -0.61
C TYR A 115 -7.24 21.28 -2.04
N GLN A 116 -8.23 20.46 -2.35
CA GLN A 116 -8.83 20.40 -3.68
C GLN A 116 -9.46 21.75 -4.07
N LYS A 117 -10.19 22.40 -3.15
CA LYS A 117 -10.76 23.73 -3.38
C LYS A 117 -9.69 24.77 -3.71
N VAL A 118 -8.51 24.70 -3.08
CA VAL A 118 -7.39 25.62 -3.40
C VAL A 118 -6.83 25.34 -4.80
N ALA A 119 -6.61 24.09 -5.17
CA ALA A 119 -6.14 23.72 -6.51
C ALA A 119 -7.08 24.23 -7.61
N LEU A 120 -8.39 24.14 -7.39
CA LEU A 120 -9.41 24.59 -8.34
C LEU A 120 -9.47 26.11 -8.52
N THR A 121 -8.83 26.93 -7.64
CA THR A 121 -8.73 28.39 -7.81
C THR A 121 -7.67 28.81 -8.82
N THR A 122 -6.80 27.90 -9.25
CA THR A 122 -5.76 28.20 -10.24
C THR A 122 -6.35 28.51 -11.61
N ARG A 123 -5.59 29.19 -12.47
CA ARG A 123 -6.04 29.63 -13.81
C ARG A 123 -6.69 28.48 -14.61
N LEU A 124 -6.11 27.30 -14.59
CA LEU A 124 -6.63 26.14 -15.32
C LEU A 124 -7.54 25.26 -14.45
N GLY A 125 -7.57 25.47 -13.14
CA GLY A 125 -8.42 24.69 -12.23
C GLY A 125 -8.16 23.18 -12.27
N ILE A 126 -6.90 22.78 -12.47
CA ILE A 126 -6.52 21.36 -12.51
C ILE A 126 -6.60 20.79 -11.09
N PRO A 127 -7.42 19.73 -10.86
CA PRO A 127 -7.53 19.14 -9.55
C PRO A 127 -6.23 18.41 -9.14
N ILE A 128 -5.91 18.39 -7.84
CA ILE A 128 -4.85 17.53 -7.32
C ILE A 128 -5.30 16.08 -7.30
N ILE A 129 -4.36 15.14 -7.50
CA ILE A 129 -4.56 13.75 -7.14
C ILE A 129 -3.93 13.51 -5.77
N TYR A 130 -4.71 13.00 -4.79
CA TYR A 130 -4.24 12.78 -3.43
C TYR A 130 -3.89 11.32 -3.22
N GLY A 131 -2.67 11.03 -2.71
CA GLY A 131 -2.14 9.69 -2.50
C GLY A 131 -1.98 9.32 -1.03
N VAL A 132 -2.04 8.02 -0.74
CA VAL A 132 -1.82 7.45 0.59
C VAL A 132 -1.31 6.01 0.49
N ASP A 133 -0.55 5.55 1.50
CA ASP A 133 -0.20 4.13 1.65
C ASP A 133 -1.35 3.35 2.31
N ALA A 134 -2.39 3.03 1.54
CA ALA A 134 -3.44 2.12 1.95
C ALA A 134 -3.08 0.70 1.47
N VAL A 135 -2.10 0.08 2.14
CA VAL A 135 -1.44 -1.17 1.68
C VAL A 135 -2.11 -2.43 2.21
N HIS A 136 -2.93 -2.33 3.27
CA HIS A 136 -3.72 -3.44 3.81
C HIS A 136 -5.08 -2.95 4.38
N GLY A 137 -5.87 -2.32 3.56
CA GLY A 137 -7.05 -1.53 3.91
C GLY A 137 -6.71 -0.06 4.01
N HIS A 138 -7.63 0.77 4.48
CA HIS A 138 -7.35 2.20 4.71
C HIS A 138 -6.60 2.41 6.04
N ASN A 139 -5.43 1.78 6.14
CA ASN A 139 -4.65 1.59 7.36
C ASN A 139 -4.18 2.88 8.06
N ASN A 140 -4.33 4.05 7.43
CA ASN A 140 -3.95 5.35 8.02
C ASN A 140 -5.08 5.99 8.85
N VAL A 141 -6.30 5.48 8.76
CA VAL A 141 -7.50 6.08 9.35
C VAL A 141 -8.00 5.26 10.52
N VAL A 142 -8.13 5.91 11.69
CA VAL A 142 -8.67 5.25 12.90
C VAL A 142 -10.12 4.83 12.66
N GLY A 143 -10.39 3.54 12.87
CA GLY A 143 -11.71 2.95 12.71
C GLY A 143 -12.01 2.38 11.30
N ALA A 144 -11.13 2.59 10.33
CA ALA A 144 -11.20 1.89 9.05
C ALA A 144 -10.93 0.39 9.22
N THR A 145 -11.37 -0.40 8.23
CA THR A 145 -11.11 -1.85 8.20
C THR A 145 -9.66 -2.09 7.80
N ILE A 146 -8.92 -2.83 8.61
CA ILE A 146 -7.54 -3.21 8.34
C ILE A 146 -7.49 -4.71 8.09
N PHE A 147 -7.06 -5.09 6.89
CA PHE A 147 -6.98 -6.47 6.42
C PHE A 147 -5.63 -7.11 6.80
N PRO A 148 -5.50 -8.44 6.67
CA PRO A 148 -4.18 -9.07 6.73
C PRO A 148 -3.21 -8.45 5.73
N HIS A 149 -1.94 -8.35 6.11
CA HIS A 149 -0.88 -8.00 5.16
C HIS A 149 -0.73 -9.06 4.06
N ASN A 150 -0.10 -8.68 2.94
CA ASN A 150 -0.03 -9.50 1.73
C ASN A 150 0.57 -10.88 1.95
N ILE A 151 1.54 -11.07 2.86
CA ILE A 151 2.07 -12.40 3.18
C ILE A 151 0.96 -13.36 3.64
N GLY A 152 0.02 -12.88 4.45
CA GLY A 152 -1.17 -13.64 4.84
C GLY A 152 -2.13 -13.86 3.67
N LEU A 153 -2.36 -12.85 2.84
CA LEU A 153 -3.20 -12.97 1.64
C LEU A 153 -2.59 -13.93 0.62
N GLY A 154 -1.28 -13.98 0.49
CA GLY A 154 -0.57 -15.00 -0.28
C GLY A 154 -0.87 -16.41 0.22
N CYS A 155 -0.91 -16.60 1.54
CA CYS A 155 -1.28 -17.89 2.14
C CYS A 155 -2.73 -18.32 1.84
N SER A 156 -3.64 -17.39 1.60
CA SER A 156 -5.00 -17.72 1.17
C SER A 156 -5.04 -18.23 -0.27
N ASN A 157 -4.09 -17.81 -1.10
CA ASN A 157 -4.02 -18.09 -2.54
C ASN A 157 -5.38 -17.92 -3.24
N ASN A 158 -6.12 -16.86 -2.87
CA ASN A 158 -7.49 -16.61 -3.33
C ASN A 158 -7.58 -15.26 -4.08
N PRO A 159 -7.50 -15.27 -5.43
CA PRO A 159 -7.58 -14.06 -6.24
C PRO A 159 -8.89 -13.27 -6.06
N ASP A 160 -10.02 -13.96 -5.88
CA ASP A 160 -11.31 -13.31 -5.68
C ASP A 160 -11.35 -12.56 -4.34
N LEU A 161 -10.80 -13.15 -3.28
CA LEU A 161 -10.68 -12.50 -1.98
C LEU A 161 -9.80 -11.25 -2.07
N VAL A 162 -8.66 -11.33 -2.77
CA VAL A 162 -7.76 -10.18 -2.97
C VAL A 162 -8.47 -9.06 -3.73
N ALA A 163 -9.25 -9.39 -4.76
CA ALA A 163 -10.05 -8.41 -5.50
C ALA A 163 -11.15 -7.78 -4.63
N GLU A 164 -11.85 -8.56 -3.79
CA GLU A 164 -12.86 -8.05 -2.86
C GLU A 164 -12.23 -7.08 -1.83
N ILE A 165 -11.07 -7.43 -1.27
CA ILE A 165 -10.31 -6.58 -0.35
C ILE A 165 -9.89 -5.28 -1.03
N GLY A 166 -9.37 -5.36 -2.26
CA GLY A 166 -9.01 -4.18 -3.05
C GLY A 166 -10.20 -3.24 -3.25
N ARG A 167 -11.39 -3.78 -3.57
CA ARG A 167 -12.63 -3.00 -3.74
C ARG A 167 -13.07 -2.32 -2.44
N VAL A 168 -13.02 -3.01 -1.31
CA VAL A 168 -13.37 -2.42 0.00
C VAL A 168 -12.36 -1.35 0.40
N THR A 169 -11.06 -1.61 0.20
CA THR A 169 -10.00 -0.62 0.43
C THR A 169 -10.26 0.64 -0.40
N ALA A 170 -10.53 0.49 -1.69
CA ALA A 170 -10.82 1.61 -2.58
C ALA A 170 -12.05 2.42 -2.12
N LEU A 171 -13.11 1.75 -1.67
CA LEU A 171 -14.31 2.40 -1.18
C LEU A 171 -14.06 3.20 0.10
N GLU A 172 -13.32 2.64 1.07
CA GLU A 172 -12.99 3.35 2.32
C GLU A 172 -12.02 4.51 2.08
N VAL A 173 -11.06 4.35 1.15
CA VAL A 173 -10.14 5.42 0.74
C VAL A 173 -10.88 6.54 0.03
N ALA A 174 -11.75 6.22 -0.94
CA ALA A 174 -12.58 7.22 -1.64
C ALA A 174 -13.53 7.97 -0.69
N ALA A 175 -14.04 7.31 0.35
CA ALA A 175 -14.89 7.93 1.37
C ALA A 175 -14.18 9.11 2.08
N THR A 176 -12.86 9.06 2.20
CA THR A 176 -12.04 10.12 2.80
C THR A 176 -11.55 11.17 1.78
N GLY A 177 -12.04 11.10 0.54
CA GLY A 177 -11.70 12.04 -0.53
C GLY A 177 -10.36 11.76 -1.21
N ILE A 178 -9.74 10.64 -0.93
CA ILE A 178 -8.45 10.23 -1.49
C ILE A 178 -8.67 9.44 -2.78
N HIS A 179 -7.81 9.67 -3.78
CA HIS A 179 -8.01 9.18 -5.13
C HIS A 179 -7.01 8.11 -5.56
N TRP A 180 -5.97 7.88 -4.77
CA TRP A 180 -4.81 7.09 -5.14
C TRP A 180 -4.23 6.36 -3.94
N THR A 181 -3.96 5.05 -4.08
CA THR A 181 -3.19 4.28 -3.10
C THR A 181 -1.88 3.78 -3.69
N PHE A 182 -0.82 3.78 -2.87
CA PHE A 182 0.49 3.22 -3.24
C PHE A 182 0.51 1.70 -2.97
N ALA A 183 -0.39 1.00 -3.64
CA ALA A 183 -0.58 -0.45 -3.60
C ALA A 183 -1.14 -0.96 -4.94
N PRO A 184 -0.89 -2.25 -5.29
CA PRO A 184 -0.26 -3.32 -4.54
C PRO A 184 1.27 -3.33 -4.61
N CYS A 185 1.92 -3.89 -3.58
CA CYS A 185 3.31 -4.32 -3.66
C CYS A 185 3.38 -5.65 -4.42
N LEU A 186 4.21 -5.72 -5.47
CA LEU A 186 4.37 -6.88 -6.36
C LEU A 186 5.77 -7.50 -6.28
N ALA A 187 6.49 -7.21 -5.21
CA ALA A 187 7.79 -7.81 -4.95
C ALA A 187 7.67 -9.34 -4.79
N VAL A 188 8.65 -10.07 -5.31
CA VAL A 188 8.88 -11.48 -4.99
C VAL A 188 9.93 -11.51 -3.88
N ALA A 189 9.53 -11.87 -2.65
CA ALA A 189 10.40 -11.80 -1.47
C ALA A 189 11.26 -13.05 -1.36
N LEU A 190 12.54 -12.93 -1.69
CA LEU A 190 13.48 -14.07 -1.74
C LEU A 190 14.31 -14.24 -0.46
N ASP A 191 14.30 -13.27 0.46
CA ASP A 191 15.04 -13.35 1.72
C ASP A 191 14.16 -12.89 2.88
N SER A 192 13.82 -13.79 3.79
CA SER A 192 12.95 -13.52 4.94
C SER A 192 13.54 -12.52 5.95
N ARG A 193 14.84 -12.18 5.86
CA ARG A 193 15.45 -11.13 6.67
C ARG A 193 15.04 -9.73 6.24
N TRP A 194 14.47 -9.57 5.04
CA TRP A 194 14.01 -8.30 4.51
C TRP A 194 12.82 -7.74 5.30
N GLY A 195 12.91 -6.48 5.71
CA GLY A 195 11.89 -5.82 6.54
C GLY A 195 10.54 -5.62 5.84
N ARG A 196 10.48 -5.79 4.50
CA ARG A 196 9.26 -5.68 3.71
C ARG A 196 8.71 -7.03 3.24
N THR A 197 9.22 -8.15 3.74
CA THR A 197 8.74 -9.49 3.38
C THR A 197 7.22 -9.60 3.49
N TYR A 198 6.60 -9.03 4.52
CA TYR A 198 5.16 -9.09 4.73
C TYR A 198 4.33 -8.25 3.73
N GLU A 199 4.96 -7.27 3.05
CA GLU A 199 4.29 -6.50 1.99
C GLU A 199 4.16 -7.30 0.68
N SER A 200 4.97 -8.35 0.49
CA SER A 200 4.90 -9.29 -0.62
C SER A 200 3.84 -10.36 -0.39
N PHE A 201 3.24 -10.87 -1.48
CA PHE A 201 2.38 -12.06 -1.42
C PHE A 201 3.16 -13.34 -1.14
N GLY A 202 4.49 -13.37 -1.33
CA GLY A 202 5.36 -14.51 -1.05
C GLY A 202 6.59 -14.60 -1.94
N GLU A 203 7.23 -15.77 -1.91
CA GLU A 203 8.47 -16.05 -2.65
C GLU A 203 8.23 -16.61 -4.06
N SER A 204 7.01 -17.10 -4.37
CA SER A 204 6.69 -17.69 -5.68
C SER A 204 6.30 -16.64 -6.70
N VAL A 205 6.94 -16.68 -7.85
CA VAL A 205 6.63 -15.84 -9.02
C VAL A 205 5.20 -16.06 -9.49
N GLU A 206 4.76 -17.32 -9.53
CA GLU A 206 3.44 -17.73 -9.97
C GLU A 206 2.35 -17.19 -9.04
N LEU A 207 2.58 -17.27 -7.72
CA LEU A 207 1.65 -16.74 -6.72
C LEU A 207 1.52 -15.23 -6.85
N VAL A 208 2.64 -14.50 -6.84
CA VAL A 208 2.63 -13.03 -6.97
C VAL A 208 1.94 -12.61 -8.27
N SER A 209 2.25 -13.27 -9.39
CA SER A 209 1.63 -12.97 -10.69
C SER A 209 0.13 -13.21 -10.68
N SER A 210 -0.33 -14.34 -10.11
CA SER A 210 -1.75 -14.70 -10.07
C SER A 210 -2.60 -13.73 -9.25
N LEU A 211 -2.01 -13.08 -8.23
CA LEU A 211 -2.69 -12.14 -7.36
C LEU A 211 -2.56 -10.66 -7.82
N SER A 212 -1.63 -10.36 -8.74
CA SER A 212 -1.35 -8.99 -9.18
C SER A 212 -2.51 -8.33 -9.92
N ALA A 213 -3.06 -8.99 -10.94
CA ALA A 213 -4.21 -8.46 -11.69
C ALA A 213 -5.48 -8.32 -10.82
N PRO A 214 -5.87 -9.32 -9.98
CA PRO A 214 -6.97 -9.18 -9.03
C PRO A 214 -6.79 -8.01 -8.05
N ALA A 215 -5.59 -7.79 -7.51
CA ALA A 215 -5.32 -6.67 -6.62
C ALA A 215 -5.53 -5.31 -7.32
N VAL A 216 -4.99 -5.13 -8.53
CA VAL A 216 -5.20 -3.92 -9.33
C VAL A 216 -6.67 -3.71 -9.68
N GLN A 217 -7.35 -4.75 -10.16
CA GLN A 217 -8.77 -4.67 -10.55
C GLN A 217 -9.69 -4.44 -9.36
N GLY A 218 -9.34 -4.98 -8.19
CA GLY A 218 -10.05 -4.69 -6.96
C GLY A 218 -9.99 -3.20 -6.60
N ILE A 219 -8.80 -2.61 -6.64
CA ILE A 219 -8.58 -1.19 -6.30
C ILE A 219 -9.18 -0.25 -7.37
N GLN A 220 -8.97 -0.51 -8.66
CA GLN A 220 -9.36 0.39 -9.75
C GLN A 220 -10.74 0.14 -10.35
N GLY A 221 -11.30 -1.04 -10.12
CA GLY A 221 -12.39 -1.56 -10.92
C GLY A 221 -11.91 -2.03 -12.30
N LYS A 222 -12.84 -2.51 -13.13
CA LYS A 222 -12.53 -2.96 -14.52
C LYS A 222 -12.16 -1.78 -15.43
N THR A 223 -12.63 -0.60 -15.11
CA THR A 223 -12.31 0.66 -15.81
C THR A 223 -11.96 1.69 -14.77
N LEU A 224 -10.80 2.34 -14.93
CA LEU A 224 -10.35 3.37 -14.00
C LEU A 224 -11.35 4.55 -13.98
N ASN A 225 -12.11 4.65 -12.89
CA ASN A 225 -13.09 5.72 -12.66
C ASN A 225 -13.46 5.78 -11.18
N LEU A 226 -13.57 6.98 -10.60
CA LEU A 226 -13.89 7.20 -9.18
C LEU A 226 -15.27 6.66 -8.74
N SER A 227 -16.18 6.36 -9.67
CA SER A 227 -17.44 5.69 -9.34
C SER A 227 -17.27 4.19 -9.06
N HIS A 228 -16.13 3.60 -9.42
CA HIS A 228 -15.87 2.17 -9.33
C HIS A 228 -14.64 1.81 -8.50
N GLY A 229 -13.73 2.77 -8.28
CA GLY A 229 -12.48 2.53 -7.57
C GLY A 229 -11.63 3.80 -7.45
N ILE A 230 -10.37 3.62 -7.08
CA ILE A 230 -9.35 4.66 -7.01
C ILE A 230 -8.14 4.23 -7.85
N LEU A 231 -7.17 5.12 -8.05
CA LEU A 231 -5.92 4.76 -8.74
C LEU A 231 -5.10 3.79 -7.90
N ALA A 232 -4.67 2.68 -8.50
CA ALA A 232 -3.68 1.75 -7.95
C ALA A 232 -2.25 2.17 -8.36
N CYS A 233 -1.28 1.75 -7.57
CA CYS A 233 0.15 1.92 -7.87
C CYS A 233 0.88 0.61 -7.65
N ALA A 234 1.27 -0.07 -8.72
CA ALA A 234 2.11 -1.26 -8.60
C ALA A 234 3.52 -0.86 -8.15
N LYS A 235 4.05 -1.50 -7.10
CA LYS A 235 5.33 -1.14 -6.50
C LYS A 235 6.14 -2.35 -6.03
N HIS A 236 7.47 -2.25 -5.90
CA HIS A 236 8.33 -1.17 -6.39
C HIS A 236 9.06 -1.66 -7.64
N PHE A 237 9.02 -0.92 -8.70
CA PHE A 237 9.61 -1.30 -9.99
C PHE A 237 11.11 -0.95 -10.00
N VAL A 238 12.06 -1.93 -9.95
CA VAL A 238 11.83 -3.37 -9.97
C VAL A 238 12.94 -4.11 -9.21
N GLY A 239 12.57 -5.21 -8.56
CA GLY A 239 13.53 -6.17 -8.00
C GLY A 239 13.88 -5.97 -6.52
N ASP A 240 13.12 -5.17 -5.78
CA ASP A 240 13.34 -4.86 -4.36
C ASP A 240 13.33 -6.10 -3.44
N GLY A 241 12.51 -7.12 -3.74
CA GLY A 241 12.49 -8.39 -2.98
C GLY A 241 13.65 -9.34 -3.27
N GLY A 242 14.55 -8.99 -4.22
CA GLY A 242 15.71 -9.79 -4.62
C GLY A 242 17.06 -9.14 -4.31
N THR A 243 17.11 -8.15 -3.41
CA THR A 243 18.36 -7.47 -3.05
C THR A 243 19.32 -8.39 -2.30
N GLN A 244 20.60 -8.24 -2.56
CA GLN A 244 21.64 -9.07 -1.95
C GLN A 244 21.97 -8.57 -0.53
N TRP A 245 22.11 -9.53 0.40
CA TRP A 245 22.53 -9.24 1.77
C TRP A 245 23.84 -8.43 1.81
N GLY A 246 23.89 -7.44 2.69
CA GLY A 246 25.04 -6.55 2.85
C GLY A 246 25.04 -5.32 1.95
N THR A 247 24.08 -5.20 1.02
CA THR A 247 24.03 -4.08 0.06
C THR A 247 23.00 -3.01 0.39
N GLY A 248 22.13 -3.25 1.39
CA GLY A 248 21.07 -2.37 1.79
C GLY A 248 21.52 -1.08 2.48
N LYS A 249 20.57 -0.19 2.72
CA LYS A 249 20.79 1.13 3.33
C LYS A 249 21.49 1.04 4.70
N THR A 250 21.15 0.03 5.48
CA THR A 250 21.75 -0.21 6.81
C THR A 250 22.87 -1.26 6.78
N GLY A 251 23.34 -1.63 5.60
CA GLY A 251 24.27 -2.77 5.42
C GLY A 251 23.56 -4.12 5.47
N MET A 252 22.22 -4.15 5.32
CA MET A 252 21.42 -5.39 5.26
C MET A 252 20.76 -5.55 3.88
N LEU A 253 19.45 -5.49 3.73
CA LEU A 253 18.72 -5.81 2.50
C LEU A 253 17.98 -4.62 1.89
N ASP A 254 17.17 -3.94 2.68
CA ASP A 254 16.27 -2.93 2.14
C ASP A 254 17.01 -1.79 1.42
N ARG A 255 16.52 -1.40 0.24
CA ARG A 255 17.17 -0.42 -0.66
C ARG A 255 18.56 -0.85 -1.13
N GLY A 256 18.79 -2.16 -1.20
CA GLY A 256 20.06 -2.77 -1.59
C GLY A 256 20.28 -2.83 -3.10
N ASP A 257 21.08 -3.81 -3.52
CA ASP A 257 21.44 -4.04 -4.92
C ASP A 257 20.99 -5.44 -5.35
N THR A 258 20.14 -5.51 -6.34
CA THR A 258 19.64 -6.74 -6.94
C THR A 258 20.61 -7.13 -8.05
N ARG A 259 21.51 -8.08 -7.75
CA ARG A 259 22.60 -8.50 -8.62
C ARG A 259 22.25 -9.76 -9.37
N ILE A 260 21.51 -9.60 -10.45
CA ILE A 260 21.01 -10.69 -11.29
C ILE A 260 21.09 -10.29 -12.76
N THR A 261 21.11 -11.31 -13.62
CA THR A 261 21.04 -11.10 -15.08
C THR A 261 19.69 -10.51 -15.49
N GLU A 262 19.61 -9.93 -16.67
CA GLU A 262 18.34 -9.45 -17.22
C GLU A 262 17.32 -10.58 -17.40
N ASN A 263 17.77 -11.76 -17.82
CA ASN A 263 16.89 -12.94 -17.93
C ASN A 263 16.27 -13.33 -16.59
N GLU A 264 17.02 -13.27 -15.52
CA GLU A 264 16.51 -13.52 -14.16
C GLU A 264 15.58 -12.41 -13.70
N LEU A 265 15.90 -11.13 -13.93
CA LEU A 265 15.01 -10.00 -13.65
C LEU A 265 13.65 -10.22 -14.35
N ARG A 266 13.68 -10.57 -15.64
CA ARG A 266 12.48 -10.82 -16.44
C ARG A 266 11.70 -12.05 -15.97
N ARG A 267 12.38 -13.11 -15.53
CA ARG A 267 11.77 -14.34 -15.08
C ARG A 267 11.18 -14.23 -13.67
N ILE A 268 11.83 -13.49 -12.77
CA ILE A 268 11.48 -13.45 -11.35
C ILE A 268 10.66 -12.21 -11.00
N HIS A 269 11.11 -11.03 -11.37
CA HIS A 269 10.57 -9.78 -10.83
C HIS A 269 9.61 -9.04 -11.77
N LEU A 270 9.54 -9.39 -13.07
CA LEU A 270 8.62 -8.74 -13.99
C LEU A 270 7.21 -9.37 -14.10
N PRO A 271 7.00 -10.69 -13.88
CA PRO A 271 5.73 -11.30 -14.21
C PRO A 271 4.52 -10.66 -13.49
N GLY A 272 4.65 -10.29 -12.23
CA GLY A 272 3.60 -9.55 -11.49
C GLY A 272 3.25 -8.20 -12.13
N TYR A 273 4.25 -7.47 -12.64
CA TYR A 273 4.02 -6.19 -13.34
C TYR A 273 3.37 -6.39 -14.70
N LEU A 274 3.71 -7.46 -15.42
CA LEU A 274 3.02 -7.79 -16.67
C LEU A 274 1.52 -7.98 -16.45
N GLU A 275 1.15 -8.70 -15.42
CA GLU A 275 -0.27 -8.92 -15.08
C GLU A 275 -0.93 -7.61 -14.59
N ALA A 276 -0.23 -6.77 -13.83
CA ALA A 276 -0.74 -5.45 -13.43
C ALA A 276 -0.94 -4.51 -14.62
N ILE A 277 -0.02 -4.49 -15.60
CA ILE A 277 -0.14 -3.69 -16.84
C ILE A 277 -1.31 -4.19 -17.68
N LYS A 278 -1.47 -5.50 -17.87
CA LYS A 278 -2.63 -6.09 -18.55
C LYS A 278 -3.96 -5.75 -17.86
N ALA A 279 -3.94 -5.65 -16.53
CA ALA A 279 -5.09 -5.21 -15.73
C ALA A 279 -5.36 -3.69 -15.83
N GLY A 280 -4.50 -2.93 -16.52
CA GLY A 280 -4.65 -1.50 -16.76
C GLY A 280 -4.24 -0.62 -15.57
N VAL A 281 -3.23 -1.04 -14.79
CA VAL A 281 -2.71 -0.23 -13.69
C VAL A 281 -2.34 1.17 -14.17
N GLY A 282 -2.81 2.21 -13.46
CA GLY A 282 -2.63 3.58 -13.92
C GLY A 282 -1.38 4.28 -13.40
N SER A 283 -0.70 3.72 -12.39
CA SER A 283 0.60 4.22 -11.94
C SER A 283 1.52 3.09 -11.50
N ILE A 284 2.81 3.32 -11.63
CA ILE A 284 3.88 2.42 -11.16
C ILE A 284 4.90 3.27 -10.39
N MET A 285 5.33 2.79 -9.22
CA MET A 285 6.35 3.45 -8.41
C MET A 285 7.71 2.81 -8.65
N ALA A 286 8.71 3.64 -8.98
CA ALA A 286 10.09 3.19 -9.13
C ALA A 286 10.66 2.75 -7.78
N SER A 287 11.51 1.73 -7.79
CA SER A 287 12.09 1.17 -6.57
C SER A 287 13.34 1.93 -6.09
N PHE A 288 13.54 1.92 -4.78
CA PHE A 288 14.76 2.45 -4.16
C PHE A 288 16.02 1.63 -4.45
N ASN A 289 15.87 0.33 -4.74
CA ASN A 289 17.01 -0.55 -4.94
C ASN A 289 17.79 -0.20 -6.21
N LYS A 290 18.94 -0.82 -6.31
CA LYS A 290 19.77 -0.85 -7.53
C LYS A 290 19.56 -2.16 -8.26
N TRP A 291 19.76 -2.13 -9.57
CA TRP A 291 19.97 -3.31 -10.37
C TRP A 291 21.37 -3.28 -10.95
N ASN A 292 22.24 -4.23 -10.49
CA ASN A 292 23.64 -4.31 -10.86
C ASN A 292 24.42 -2.99 -10.68
N GLY A 293 24.14 -2.29 -9.57
CA GLY A 293 24.79 -1.04 -9.20
C GLY A 293 24.07 0.23 -9.67
N ASP A 294 23.16 0.16 -10.65
CA ASP A 294 22.40 1.30 -11.17
C ASP A 294 21.09 1.50 -10.41
N TYR A 295 20.85 2.69 -9.88
CA TYR A 295 19.61 3.04 -9.18
C TYR A 295 18.41 2.96 -10.12
N CYS A 296 17.34 2.26 -9.72
CA CYS A 296 16.14 2.12 -10.54
C CYS A 296 15.51 3.47 -10.90
N HIS A 297 15.56 4.48 -10.02
CA HIS A 297 15.06 5.83 -10.30
C HIS A 297 15.79 6.56 -11.44
N GLY A 298 17.07 6.24 -11.68
CA GLY A 298 17.88 6.82 -12.74
C GLY A 298 18.06 5.90 -13.97
N ASN A 299 17.49 4.71 -13.94
CA ASN A 299 17.76 3.71 -14.99
C ASN A 299 16.78 3.85 -16.17
N LYS A 300 17.26 4.49 -17.24
CA LYS A 300 16.47 4.72 -18.46
C LYS A 300 16.04 3.42 -19.12
N TYR A 301 16.89 2.39 -19.08
CA TYR A 301 16.53 1.10 -19.65
C TYR A 301 15.29 0.52 -18.98
N LEU A 302 15.26 0.51 -17.63
CA LEU A 302 14.14 -0.01 -16.87
C LEU A 302 12.86 0.81 -17.06
N LEU A 303 12.95 2.16 -16.91
CA LEU A 303 11.76 3.01 -16.83
C LEU A 303 11.20 3.41 -18.20
N THR A 304 12.04 3.59 -19.20
CA THR A 304 11.62 3.97 -20.56
C THR A 304 11.61 2.77 -21.48
N ASN A 305 12.79 2.18 -21.77
CA ASN A 305 12.88 1.18 -22.84
C ASN A 305 12.08 -0.10 -22.49
N LEU A 306 12.24 -0.61 -21.26
CA LEU A 306 11.52 -1.80 -20.84
C LEU A 306 10.07 -1.47 -20.49
N LEU A 307 9.83 -0.61 -19.47
CA LEU A 307 8.48 -0.42 -18.93
C LEU A 307 7.53 0.28 -19.92
N LYS A 308 7.93 1.44 -20.46
CA LYS A 308 7.05 2.24 -21.31
C LYS A 308 7.02 1.74 -22.75
N ASP A 309 8.18 1.47 -23.36
CA ASP A 309 8.26 1.16 -24.79
C ASP A 309 7.98 -0.33 -25.06
N GLU A 310 8.64 -1.26 -24.35
CA GLU A 310 8.50 -2.71 -24.62
C GLU A 310 7.23 -3.27 -23.99
N LEU A 311 6.97 -2.99 -22.68
CA LEU A 311 5.81 -3.52 -21.98
C LEU A 311 4.53 -2.70 -22.22
N GLY A 312 4.63 -1.56 -22.88
CA GLY A 312 3.50 -0.74 -23.28
C GLY A 312 2.75 -0.08 -22.10
N PHE A 313 3.45 0.30 -21.04
CA PHE A 313 2.81 0.95 -19.90
C PHE A 313 2.33 2.37 -20.25
N GLU A 314 1.03 2.58 -20.24
CA GLU A 314 0.37 3.85 -20.61
C GLU A 314 0.15 4.82 -19.44
N GLY A 315 0.26 4.35 -18.19
CA GLY A 315 0.13 5.18 -17.00
C GLY A 315 1.34 6.09 -16.76
N PHE A 316 1.45 6.67 -15.59
CA PHE A 316 2.62 7.48 -15.20
C PHE A 316 3.49 6.75 -14.16
N VAL A 317 4.80 7.02 -14.22
CA VAL A 317 5.78 6.54 -13.24
C VAL A 317 5.98 7.61 -12.18
N VAL A 318 5.80 7.22 -10.90
CA VAL A 318 6.10 8.07 -9.75
C VAL A 318 7.40 7.60 -9.08
N SER A 319 8.21 8.53 -8.55
CA SER A 319 9.32 8.16 -7.68
C SER A 319 8.81 7.68 -6.32
N ASP A 320 9.61 6.94 -5.59
CA ASP A 320 9.39 6.70 -4.16
C ASP A 320 9.78 7.94 -3.33
N TRP A 321 9.53 7.90 -2.02
CA TRP A 321 9.77 8.98 -1.06
C TRP A 321 11.23 9.42 -1.06
N GLU A 322 11.51 10.69 -1.46
CA GLU A 322 12.89 11.19 -1.64
C GLU A 322 13.77 10.27 -2.51
N GLY A 323 13.17 9.50 -3.43
CA GLY A 323 13.92 8.50 -4.21
C GLY A 323 14.93 9.13 -5.17
N VAL A 324 14.65 10.35 -5.65
CA VAL A 324 15.58 11.13 -6.48
C VAL A 324 16.74 11.68 -5.67
N ASP A 325 16.48 12.08 -4.41
CA ASP A 325 17.49 12.61 -3.48
C ASP A 325 18.53 11.54 -3.10
N GLN A 326 18.13 10.27 -3.07
CA GLN A 326 18.98 9.15 -2.65
C GLN A 326 19.95 8.66 -3.72
N MET A 327 19.84 9.15 -4.96
CA MET A 327 20.84 8.86 -6.00
C MET A 327 22.15 9.59 -5.74
N PRO A 328 23.30 9.07 -6.20
CA PRO A 328 24.59 9.72 -6.01
C PRO A 328 24.73 10.97 -6.87
N GLY A 329 25.35 12.02 -6.35
CA GLY A 329 25.61 13.27 -7.05
C GLY A 329 24.91 14.46 -6.42
N ASP A 330 24.94 15.61 -7.10
CA ASP A 330 24.17 16.78 -6.69
C ASP A 330 22.70 16.64 -7.09
N TYR A 331 21.82 17.30 -6.36
CA TYR A 331 20.37 17.14 -6.51
C TYR A 331 19.87 17.53 -7.92
N LYS A 332 20.47 18.58 -8.55
CA LYS A 332 20.08 18.97 -9.93
C LYS A 332 20.41 17.88 -10.94
N THR A 333 21.60 17.28 -10.82
CA THR A 333 22.02 16.15 -11.65
C THR A 333 21.11 14.94 -11.47
N ASN A 334 20.72 14.66 -10.22
CA ASN A 334 19.79 13.57 -9.91
C ASN A 334 18.42 13.79 -10.52
N ILE A 335 17.87 15.02 -10.44
CA ILE A 335 16.61 15.41 -11.09
C ILE A 335 16.70 15.18 -12.61
N ILE A 336 17.76 15.70 -13.26
CA ILE A 336 17.94 15.56 -14.71
C ILE A 336 18.00 14.09 -15.11
N THR A 337 18.73 13.28 -14.35
CA THR A 337 18.87 11.85 -14.59
C THR A 337 17.53 11.12 -14.43
N ALA A 338 16.81 11.32 -13.35
CA ALA A 338 15.55 10.64 -13.07
C ALA A 338 14.45 11.00 -14.07
N ILE A 339 14.30 12.29 -14.40
CA ILE A 339 13.30 12.75 -15.37
C ILE A 339 13.59 12.20 -16.76
N ASN A 340 14.86 12.27 -17.20
CA ASN A 340 15.27 11.73 -18.50
C ASN A 340 15.25 10.20 -18.55
N ALA A 341 15.35 9.53 -17.40
CA ALA A 341 15.18 8.08 -17.31
C ALA A 341 13.71 7.66 -17.47
N GLY A 342 12.74 8.53 -17.16
CA GLY A 342 11.33 8.21 -17.37
C GLY A 342 10.41 8.45 -16.17
N ILE A 343 10.89 9.04 -15.06
CA ILE A 343 10.03 9.47 -13.94
C ILE A 343 9.11 10.59 -14.43
N ASP A 344 7.81 10.45 -14.19
CA ASP A 344 6.78 11.41 -14.62
C ASP A 344 6.33 12.31 -13.47
N MET A 345 6.24 11.78 -12.25
CA MET A 345 5.91 12.52 -11.03
C MET A 345 6.97 12.24 -9.97
N VAL A 346 7.48 13.28 -9.34
CA VAL A 346 8.48 13.14 -8.28
C VAL A 346 7.82 13.36 -6.93
N MET A 347 7.99 12.37 -6.04
CA MET A 347 7.58 12.47 -4.64
C MET A 347 8.65 13.25 -3.88
N VAL A 348 8.41 14.56 -3.73
CA VAL A 348 9.27 15.51 -3.00
C VAL A 348 8.53 15.88 -1.72
N PRO A 349 8.65 15.09 -0.65
CA PRO A 349 7.86 15.33 0.55
C PRO A 349 8.20 16.66 1.22
N GLY A 350 9.41 17.21 0.99
CA GLY A 350 9.82 18.49 1.54
C GLY A 350 10.46 18.40 2.93
N SER A 351 10.97 17.23 3.28
CA SER A 351 11.49 16.93 4.62
C SER A 351 13.00 17.20 4.76
N ALA A 352 13.37 18.42 5.07
CA ALA A 352 14.74 18.70 5.55
C ALA A 352 15.12 17.86 6.81
N LYS A 353 14.14 17.34 7.55
CA LYS A 353 14.34 16.50 8.74
C LYS A 353 15.02 15.17 8.42
N TRP A 354 14.79 14.63 7.22
CA TRP A 354 15.36 13.35 6.78
C TRP A 354 16.47 13.52 5.75
N GLY A 355 16.90 14.79 5.49
CA GLY A 355 17.95 15.10 4.53
C GLY A 355 17.47 15.34 3.10
N GLY A 356 16.16 15.31 2.86
CA GLY A 356 15.56 15.61 1.56
C GLY A 356 15.41 17.11 1.29
N GLU A 357 15.30 17.45 0.01
CA GLU A 357 15.18 18.83 -0.45
C GLU A 357 13.70 19.27 -0.47
N ARG A 358 13.48 20.59 -0.35
CA ARG A 358 12.14 21.16 -0.39
C ARG A 358 11.57 21.18 -1.83
N PHE A 359 10.26 21.00 -1.94
CA PHE A 359 9.55 20.95 -3.24
C PHE A 359 9.67 22.25 -4.05
N ASP A 360 9.78 23.41 -3.41
CA ASP A 360 9.97 24.70 -4.11
C ASP A 360 11.37 24.81 -4.74
N TYR A 361 12.38 24.27 -4.10
CA TYR A 361 13.73 24.14 -4.65
C TYR A 361 13.77 23.15 -5.81
N PHE A 362 13.11 22.00 -5.67
CA PHE A 362 12.90 21.04 -6.76
C PHE A 362 12.29 21.72 -8.01
N ILE A 363 11.17 22.44 -7.82
CA ILE A 363 10.49 23.16 -8.92
C ILE A 363 11.43 24.18 -9.58
N HIS A 364 12.23 24.91 -8.77
CA HIS A 364 13.21 25.86 -9.29
C HIS A 364 14.26 25.18 -10.18
N LEU A 365 14.88 24.11 -9.70
CA LEU A 365 15.89 23.34 -10.44
C LEU A 365 15.32 22.69 -11.71
N MET A 366 14.09 22.21 -11.68
CA MET A 366 13.39 21.69 -12.86
C MET A 366 13.23 22.76 -13.94
N ILE A 367 12.81 23.97 -13.55
CA ILE A 367 12.65 25.09 -14.49
C ILE A 367 14.01 25.47 -15.09
N GLU A 368 15.07 25.51 -14.31
CA GLU A 368 16.44 25.77 -14.79
C GLU A 368 16.89 24.70 -15.78
N ALA A 369 16.79 23.42 -15.41
CA ALA A 369 17.21 22.29 -16.24
C ALA A 369 16.50 22.26 -17.61
N VAL A 370 15.22 22.62 -17.66
CA VAL A 370 14.48 22.74 -18.91
C VAL A 370 14.96 23.94 -19.74
N LYS A 371 15.18 25.11 -19.11
CA LYS A 371 15.68 26.32 -19.80
C LYS A 371 17.08 26.14 -20.37
N GLU A 372 17.93 25.38 -19.69
CA GLU A 372 19.27 25.01 -20.12
C GLU A 372 19.27 23.93 -21.22
N GLY A 373 18.13 23.29 -21.47
CA GLY A 373 18.00 22.20 -22.44
C GLY A 373 18.48 20.82 -21.91
N SER A 374 18.83 20.72 -20.62
CA SER A 374 19.24 19.44 -19.99
C SER A 374 18.07 18.47 -19.85
N ILE A 375 16.83 18.98 -19.72
CA ILE A 375 15.59 18.22 -19.82
C ILE A 375 14.80 18.76 -21.03
N PRO A 376 14.55 17.93 -22.06
CA PRO A 376 13.76 18.34 -23.21
C PRO A 376 12.31 18.69 -22.83
N THR A 377 11.75 19.74 -23.42
CA THR A 377 10.33 20.09 -23.20
C THR A 377 9.38 18.97 -23.60
N THR A 378 9.72 18.19 -24.60
CA THR A 378 8.97 16.99 -25.02
C THR A 378 8.87 15.93 -23.93
N ARG A 379 9.94 15.79 -23.09
CA ARG A 379 9.90 14.87 -21.93
C ARG A 379 8.94 15.38 -20.84
N ILE A 380 8.91 16.70 -20.63
CA ILE A 380 7.94 17.32 -19.70
C ILE A 380 6.51 17.12 -20.22
N ASP A 381 6.29 17.32 -21.51
CA ASP A 381 4.98 17.16 -22.14
C ASP A 381 4.48 15.71 -22.10
N ASP A 382 5.36 14.71 -22.29
CA ASP A 382 5.02 13.31 -22.09
C ASP A 382 4.61 13.02 -20.65
N ALA A 383 5.40 13.45 -19.65
CA ALA A 383 5.08 13.24 -18.24
C ALA A 383 3.71 13.82 -17.86
N VAL A 384 3.50 15.09 -18.22
CA VAL A 384 2.25 15.80 -17.90
C VAL A 384 1.07 15.19 -18.64
N SER A 385 1.24 14.78 -19.90
CA SER A 385 0.19 14.09 -20.66
C SER A 385 -0.27 12.81 -19.97
N ARG A 386 0.66 11.98 -19.47
CA ARG A 386 0.37 10.74 -18.72
C ARG A 386 -0.40 11.04 -17.43
N ILE A 387 0.05 12.01 -16.65
CA ILE A 387 -0.61 12.45 -15.40
C ILE A 387 -2.02 12.97 -15.67
N LEU A 388 -2.18 13.85 -16.66
CA LEU A 388 -3.49 14.43 -17.02
C LEU A 388 -4.45 13.35 -17.56
N ASN A 389 -3.95 12.40 -18.37
CA ASN A 389 -4.76 11.31 -18.88
C ASN A 389 -5.35 10.48 -17.71
N ILE A 390 -4.55 10.15 -16.71
CA ILE A 390 -5.04 9.45 -15.50
C ILE A 390 -6.08 10.31 -14.75
N LYS A 391 -5.84 11.61 -14.56
CA LYS A 391 -6.82 12.50 -13.90
C LYS A 391 -8.16 12.56 -14.65
N PHE A 392 -8.14 12.60 -15.99
CA PHE A 392 -9.36 12.55 -16.80
C PHE A 392 -10.04 11.18 -16.76
N ARG A 393 -9.27 10.08 -16.84
CA ARG A 393 -9.81 8.71 -16.76
C ARG A 393 -10.47 8.44 -15.41
N LEU A 394 -9.91 8.96 -14.32
CA LEU A 394 -10.52 8.91 -12.98
C LEU A 394 -11.84 9.71 -12.90
N GLY A 395 -12.08 10.67 -13.78
CA GLY A 395 -13.18 11.61 -13.66
C GLY A 395 -12.96 12.68 -12.59
N LEU A 396 -11.68 12.96 -12.27
CA LEU A 396 -11.31 13.86 -11.18
C LEU A 396 -11.68 15.32 -11.47
N PHE A 397 -11.75 15.72 -12.74
CA PHE A 397 -12.22 17.04 -13.16
C PHE A 397 -13.73 17.20 -12.94
N GLU A 398 -14.49 16.14 -13.09
CA GLU A 398 -15.95 16.09 -12.93
C GLU A 398 -16.34 15.95 -11.44
N HIS A 399 -15.55 15.18 -10.69
CA HIS A 399 -15.83 14.81 -9.29
C HIS A 399 -14.61 15.05 -8.40
N PRO A 400 -14.16 16.33 -8.24
CA PRO A 400 -12.92 16.61 -7.48
C PRO A 400 -13.09 16.50 -5.95
N LEU A 401 -14.31 16.53 -5.44
CA LEU A 401 -14.59 16.52 -4.01
C LEU A 401 -15.09 15.14 -3.54
N SER A 402 -14.85 14.83 -2.28
CA SER A 402 -15.32 13.60 -1.65
C SER A 402 -16.84 13.49 -1.67
N ASN A 403 -17.33 12.24 -1.77
CA ASN A 403 -18.76 11.94 -1.64
C ASN A 403 -19.08 11.60 -0.18
N PRO A 404 -19.81 12.46 0.57
CA PRO A 404 -20.11 12.25 1.98
C PRO A 404 -20.96 11.00 2.25
N ASN A 405 -21.71 10.52 1.26
CA ASN A 405 -22.51 9.30 1.40
C ASN A 405 -21.66 8.03 1.58
N LEU A 406 -20.36 8.09 1.23
CA LEU A 406 -19.46 6.96 1.38
C LEU A 406 -18.90 6.81 2.81
N LEU A 407 -18.96 7.85 3.64
CA LEU A 407 -18.37 7.83 4.99
C LEU A 407 -18.93 6.73 5.88
N SER A 408 -20.19 6.34 5.72
CA SER A 408 -20.83 5.27 6.49
C SER A 408 -20.29 3.86 6.17
N HIS A 409 -19.55 3.71 5.07
CA HIS A 409 -18.92 2.44 4.70
C HIS A 409 -17.62 2.19 5.47
N VAL A 410 -16.93 3.25 5.94
CA VAL A 410 -15.64 3.10 6.62
C VAL A 410 -15.81 2.29 7.90
N GLY A 411 -15.12 1.14 7.98
CA GLY A 411 -15.20 0.22 9.12
C GLY A 411 -16.58 -0.42 9.31
N SER A 412 -17.40 -0.53 8.27
CA SER A 412 -18.73 -1.12 8.34
C SER A 412 -18.66 -2.60 8.71
N THR A 413 -19.77 -3.14 9.26
CA THR A 413 -19.87 -4.55 9.62
C THR A 413 -19.56 -5.48 8.43
N ALA A 414 -20.07 -5.15 7.24
CA ALA A 414 -19.80 -5.95 6.04
C ALA A 414 -18.30 -5.99 5.69
N HIS A 415 -17.59 -4.86 5.82
CA HIS A 415 -16.16 -4.80 5.57
C HIS A 415 -15.35 -5.58 6.62
N ARG A 416 -15.76 -5.51 7.89
CA ARG A 416 -15.14 -6.29 8.98
C ARG A 416 -15.37 -7.79 8.81
N GLU A 417 -16.54 -8.22 8.34
CA GLU A 417 -16.79 -9.63 8.04
C GLU A 417 -15.91 -10.12 6.88
N LEU A 418 -15.65 -9.29 5.87
CA LEU A 418 -14.69 -9.62 4.82
C LEU A 418 -13.26 -9.74 5.40
N ALA A 419 -12.86 -8.83 6.30
CA ALA A 419 -11.56 -8.92 6.95
C ALA A 419 -11.44 -10.18 7.82
N ARG A 420 -12.49 -10.53 8.59
CA ARG A 420 -12.57 -11.79 9.34
C ARG A 420 -12.43 -13.02 8.42
N ARG A 421 -13.10 -13.00 7.26
CA ARG A 421 -12.95 -14.05 6.23
C ARG A 421 -11.51 -14.11 5.73
N ALA A 422 -10.89 -12.97 5.45
CA ALA A 422 -9.51 -12.90 5.01
C ALA A 422 -8.54 -13.49 6.05
N VAL A 423 -8.75 -13.23 7.33
CA VAL A 423 -7.95 -13.83 8.42
C VAL A 423 -8.11 -15.35 8.43
N ARG A 424 -9.34 -15.87 8.39
CA ARG A 424 -9.60 -17.32 8.39
C ARG A 424 -8.88 -18.04 7.25
N GLU A 425 -8.91 -17.45 6.04
CA GLU A 425 -8.29 -18.02 4.86
C GLU A 425 -6.76 -17.85 4.84
N SER A 426 -6.21 -16.90 5.62
CA SER A 426 -4.77 -16.59 5.70
C SER A 426 -4.03 -17.38 6.78
N VAL A 427 -4.71 -17.76 7.86
CA VAL A 427 -4.08 -18.50 8.96
C VAL A 427 -3.62 -19.87 8.50
N VAL A 428 -2.35 -20.21 8.78
CA VAL A 428 -1.77 -21.50 8.42
C VAL A 428 -1.59 -22.35 9.68
N LEU A 429 -2.20 -23.54 9.71
CA LEU A 429 -1.99 -24.53 10.76
C LEU A 429 -0.71 -25.32 10.42
N LEU A 430 0.36 -25.11 11.20
CA LEU A 430 1.67 -25.72 10.95
C LEU A 430 1.89 -27.01 11.76
N ARG A 431 1.26 -27.13 12.92
CA ARG A 431 1.34 -28.32 13.77
C ARG A 431 0.02 -28.54 14.50
N ASN A 432 -0.39 -29.80 14.62
CA ASN A 432 -1.52 -30.22 15.45
C ASN A 432 -1.35 -31.67 15.85
N ASN A 433 -1.24 -31.95 17.13
CA ASN A 433 -1.18 -33.32 17.66
C ASN A 433 -2.56 -33.89 18.04
N GLY A 434 -3.63 -33.32 17.44
CA GLY A 434 -5.03 -33.69 17.69
C GLY A 434 -5.70 -32.84 18.79
N ILE A 435 -5.07 -31.73 19.23
CA ILE A 435 -5.66 -30.82 20.22
C ILE A 435 -6.67 -29.85 19.60
N LEU A 436 -6.47 -29.48 18.34
CA LEU A 436 -7.37 -28.62 17.57
C LEU A 436 -8.31 -29.45 16.71
N PRO A 437 -9.57 -29.00 16.50
CA PRO A 437 -10.16 -27.77 17.04
C PRO A 437 -10.50 -27.87 18.52
N LEU A 438 -10.42 -26.73 19.23
CA LEU A 438 -10.80 -26.64 20.63
C LEU A 438 -12.32 -26.75 20.81
N LYS A 439 -12.73 -27.43 21.90
CA LYS A 439 -14.15 -27.37 22.31
C LYS A 439 -14.45 -26.04 22.96
N LYS A 440 -15.62 -25.47 22.68
CA LYS A 440 -16.05 -24.15 23.23
C LYS A 440 -16.41 -24.22 24.73
N ASP A 441 -16.64 -25.42 25.26
CA ASP A 441 -17.02 -25.69 26.65
C ASP A 441 -15.86 -26.18 27.55
N ILE A 442 -14.61 -26.01 27.12
CA ILE A 442 -13.43 -26.27 27.97
C ILE A 442 -13.56 -25.41 29.24
N PRO A 443 -13.48 -26.01 30.46
CA PRO A 443 -13.77 -25.27 31.69
C PRO A 443 -12.85 -24.07 31.92
N ARG A 444 -11.54 -24.22 31.61
CA ARG A 444 -10.54 -23.17 31.87
C ARG A 444 -9.52 -23.06 30.75
N ILE A 445 -9.47 -21.92 30.11
CA ILE A 445 -8.47 -21.56 29.11
C ILE A 445 -7.58 -20.44 29.66
N HIS A 446 -6.26 -20.64 29.63
CA HIS A 446 -5.31 -19.57 29.90
C HIS A 446 -4.79 -18.99 28.58
N VAL A 447 -5.02 -17.71 28.35
CA VAL A 447 -4.44 -16.98 27.23
C VAL A 447 -3.21 -16.23 27.70
N SER A 448 -2.13 -16.26 26.93
CA SER A 448 -0.89 -15.58 27.29
C SER A 448 -0.20 -14.95 26.08
N GLY A 449 0.90 -14.25 26.36
CA GLY A 449 1.72 -13.60 25.35
C GLY A 449 1.36 -12.13 25.10
N LYS A 450 2.36 -11.38 24.65
CA LYS A 450 2.26 -9.93 24.44
C LYS A 450 1.27 -9.57 23.34
N SER A 451 1.12 -10.43 22.33
CA SER A 451 0.31 -10.17 21.14
C SER A 451 -1.15 -10.60 21.28
N ALA A 452 -1.54 -11.27 22.41
CA ALA A 452 -2.90 -11.76 22.59
C ALA A 452 -3.94 -10.63 22.72
N ASN A 453 -3.57 -9.54 23.40
CA ASN A 453 -4.44 -8.39 23.67
C ASN A 453 -3.81 -7.08 23.22
N ASP A 454 -3.43 -7.01 21.94
CA ASP A 454 -2.75 -5.84 21.38
C ASP A 454 -3.05 -5.71 19.87
N ILE A 455 -3.96 -4.79 19.54
CA ILE A 455 -4.38 -4.53 18.15
C ILE A 455 -3.22 -4.02 17.30
N GLY A 456 -2.33 -3.23 17.87
CA GLY A 456 -1.20 -2.68 17.13
C GLY A 456 -0.20 -3.75 16.72
N LEU A 457 0.14 -4.69 17.62
CA LEU A 457 0.98 -5.84 17.29
C LEU A 457 0.30 -6.75 16.25
N GLN A 458 -1.01 -6.91 16.36
CA GLN A 458 -1.82 -7.71 15.44
C GLN A 458 -1.86 -7.12 14.02
N CYS A 459 -1.91 -5.80 13.90
CA CYS A 459 -1.93 -5.10 12.61
C CYS A 459 -0.53 -4.97 11.97
N GLY A 460 0.53 -4.78 12.77
CA GLY A 460 1.88 -4.62 12.26
C GLY A 460 2.23 -3.23 11.74
N GLY A 461 3.25 -3.14 10.91
CA GLY A 461 3.71 -1.90 10.29
C GLY A 461 2.69 -1.28 9.35
N TRP A 462 2.92 -0.04 8.93
CA TRP A 462 2.03 0.77 8.08
C TRP A 462 0.68 1.11 8.72
N THR A 463 0.41 0.71 9.97
CA THR A 463 -0.88 0.91 10.62
C THR A 463 -0.88 2.16 11.48
N ILE A 464 -1.71 3.16 11.13
CA ILE A 464 -1.87 4.50 11.71
C ILE A 464 -0.60 5.35 11.59
N THR A 465 0.57 4.78 11.83
CA THR A 465 1.88 5.39 11.61
C THR A 465 2.71 4.49 10.71
N TRP A 466 3.77 5.04 10.11
CA TRP A 466 4.67 4.29 9.24
C TRP A 466 5.19 2.99 9.88
N GLN A 467 5.77 3.08 11.07
CA GLN A 467 6.32 1.89 11.75
C GLN A 467 5.26 1.04 12.46
N GLY A 468 4.00 1.53 12.57
CA GLY A 468 3.03 0.94 13.47
C GLY A 468 3.36 1.20 14.95
N ASN A 469 2.50 0.77 15.85
CA ASN A 469 2.70 0.88 17.30
C ASN A 469 1.99 -0.26 18.01
N SER A 470 2.43 -0.59 19.24
CA SER A 470 1.71 -1.47 20.15
C SER A 470 0.55 -0.74 20.82
N GLY A 471 -0.48 -1.47 21.21
CA GLY A 471 -1.62 -0.98 21.98
C GLY A 471 -2.90 -0.77 21.18
N PRO A 472 -3.91 -0.09 21.73
CA PRO A 472 -5.23 0.10 21.12
C PRO A 472 -5.21 1.25 20.09
N ILE A 473 -4.41 1.13 19.04
CA ILE A 473 -4.15 2.18 18.04
C ILE A 473 -5.33 2.45 17.11
N THR A 474 -6.22 1.47 16.95
CA THR A 474 -7.46 1.58 16.16
C THR A 474 -8.51 0.63 16.69
N LYS A 475 -9.73 0.69 16.13
CA LYS A 475 -10.83 -0.22 16.48
C LYS A 475 -10.60 -1.60 15.85
N GLY A 476 -10.83 -2.64 16.62
CA GLY A 476 -10.72 -4.02 16.17
C GLY A 476 -11.08 -4.98 17.28
N THR A 477 -10.94 -6.28 17.02
CA THR A 477 -11.11 -7.38 17.97
C THR A 477 -9.75 -8.05 18.18
N THR A 478 -9.23 -8.04 19.39
CA THR A 478 -8.00 -8.76 19.71
C THR A 478 -8.24 -10.27 19.73
N ILE A 479 -7.18 -11.07 19.61
CA ILE A 479 -7.29 -12.54 19.69
C ILE A 479 -7.81 -12.97 21.07
N LEU A 480 -7.44 -12.27 22.15
CA LEU A 480 -7.99 -12.51 23.49
C LEU A 480 -9.50 -12.27 23.53
N GLU A 481 -9.96 -11.10 23.06
CA GLU A 481 -11.39 -10.79 22.98
C GLU A 481 -12.15 -11.79 22.11
N ALA A 482 -11.56 -12.20 20.99
CA ALA A 482 -12.14 -13.19 20.09
C ALA A 482 -12.31 -14.56 20.78
N ILE A 483 -11.32 -15.04 21.53
CA ILE A 483 -11.44 -16.26 22.33
C ILE A 483 -12.55 -16.12 23.37
N GLN A 484 -12.59 -14.99 24.11
CA GLN A 484 -13.63 -14.73 25.11
C GLN A 484 -15.05 -14.70 24.51
N ASN A 485 -15.19 -14.16 23.29
CA ASN A 485 -16.46 -14.08 22.58
C ASN A 485 -16.92 -15.44 21.99
N THR A 486 -15.99 -16.37 21.79
CA THR A 486 -16.26 -17.67 21.13
C THR A 486 -16.60 -18.78 22.11
N VAL A 487 -16.03 -18.76 23.32
CA VAL A 487 -16.24 -19.82 24.30
C VAL A 487 -17.64 -19.78 24.92
N SER A 488 -18.05 -20.93 25.48
CA SER A 488 -19.32 -21.04 26.21
C SER A 488 -19.32 -20.23 27.50
N ASN A 489 -20.49 -19.79 27.96
CA ASN A 489 -20.65 -18.99 29.18
C ASN A 489 -20.05 -19.62 30.45
N GLY A 490 -19.88 -20.96 30.49
CA GLY A 490 -19.26 -21.69 31.60
C GLY A 490 -17.73 -21.72 31.56
N THR A 491 -17.12 -21.34 30.48
CA THR A 491 -15.66 -21.35 30.29
C THR A 491 -15.01 -20.15 30.98
N LYS A 492 -14.04 -20.39 31.84
CA LYS A 492 -13.23 -19.35 32.45
C LYS A 492 -11.99 -19.06 31.59
N VAL A 493 -11.93 -17.89 30.96
CA VAL A 493 -10.74 -17.40 30.27
C VAL A 493 -9.94 -16.49 31.20
N THR A 494 -8.65 -16.80 31.39
CA THR A 494 -7.70 -15.97 32.15
C THR A 494 -6.61 -15.45 31.21
N TYR A 495 -5.99 -14.31 31.53
CA TYR A 495 -4.95 -13.71 30.70
C TYR A 495 -3.80 -13.14 31.51
N THR A 496 -2.57 -13.44 31.06
CA THR A 496 -1.35 -12.76 31.50
C THR A 496 -0.35 -12.65 30.33
N LYS A 497 0.39 -11.55 30.25
CA LYS A 497 1.39 -11.37 29.20
C LYS A 497 2.59 -12.33 29.31
N ASP A 498 2.93 -12.72 30.53
CA ASP A 498 4.19 -13.38 30.88
C ASP A 498 4.07 -14.88 31.15
N GLY A 499 2.90 -15.48 30.93
CA GLY A 499 2.66 -16.90 31.18
C GLY A 499 2.41 -17.28 32.65
N SER A 500 2.36 -16.30 33.58
CA SER A 500 2.00 -16.57 34.96
C SER A 500 0.51 -16.90 35.10
N GLY A 501 0.13 -17.69 36.11
CA GLY A 501 -1.27 -18.01 36.39
C GLY A 501 -1.89 -19.11 35.51
N ALA A 502 -1.13 -19.83 34.72
CA ALA A 502 -1.62 -20.93 33.92
C ALA A 502 -1.98 -22.20 34.75
N VAL A 503 -1.45 -22.34 35.96
CA VAL A 503 -1.72 -23.46 36.83
C VAL A 503 -3.21 -23.67 37.09
N GLY A 504 -3.69 -24.89 36.87
CA GLY A 504 -5.09 -25.28 37.04
C GLY A 504 -5.98 -24.89 35.85
N SER A 505 -5.42 -24.45 34.74
CA SER A 505 -6.10 -24.38 33.46
C SER A 505 -6.02 -25.73 32.73
N ASP A 506 -7.00 -25.99 31.85
CA ASP A 506 -7.06 -27.20 31.06
C ASP A 506 -6.16 -27.12 29.82
N ILE A 507 -5.95 -25.87 29.31
CA ILE A 507 -5.16 -25.58 28.11
C ILE A 507 -4.65 -24.15 28.14
N ALA A 508 -3.55 -23.89 27.45
CA ALA A 508 -3.04 -22.54 27.18
C ALA A 508 -2.98 -22.22 25.68
N VAL A 509 -3.41 -20.99 25.34
CA VAL A 509 -3.20 -20.37 24.02
C VAL A 509 -2.21 -19.23 24.21
N VAL A 510 -1.04 -19.31 23.58
CA VAL A 510 0.05 -18.34 23.73
C VAL A 510 0.24 -17.58 22.41
N VAL A 511 -0.03 -16.28 22.41
CA VAL A 511 0.09 -15.44 21.22
C VAL A 511 1.35 -14.59 21.32
N ILE A 512 2.33 -14.93 20.51
CA ILE A 512 3.68 -14.34 20.50
C ILE A 512 3.99 -13.71 19.15
N GLY A 513 5.11 -13.03 19.01
CA GLY A 513 5.57 -12.55 17.70
C GLY A 513 6.43 -11.30 17.72
N GLU A 514 6.51 -10.67 16.59
CA GLU A 514 7.33 -9.48 16.36
C GLU A 514 6.66 -8.19 16.89
N LYS A 515 7.46 -7.13 17.04
CA LYS A 515 6.95 -5.76 17.17
C LYS A 515 6.64 -5.23 15.77
N PRO A 516 5.79 -4.21 15.63
CA PRO A 516 5.58 -3.57 14.34
C PRO A 516 6.86 -2.93 13.81
N TYR A 517 7.04 -2.98 12.51
CA TYR A 517 8.13 -2.34 11.76
C TYR A 517 7.71 -2.09 10.32
N ALA A 518 8.40 -1.18 9.63
CA ALA A 518 8.30 -0.98 8.20
C ALA A 518 9.69 -0.75 7.58
N GLU A 519 9.87 -1.19 6.35
CA GLU A 519 11.06 -0.99 5.52
C GLU A 519 12.35 -1.47 6.23
N TRP A 520 13.46 -0.71 6.11
CA TRP A 520 14.78 -1.07 6.67
C TRP A 520 14.80 -1.22 8.21
N GLU A 521 13.85 -0.61 8.92
CA GLU A 521 13.73 -0.80 10.37
C GLU A 521 13.33 -2.25 10.72
N GLY A 522 12.75 -2.93 9.75
CA GLY A 522 12.39 -4.35 9.84
C GLY A 522 13.48 -5.31 9.38
N ASP A 523 14.55 -4.85 8.74
CA ASP A 523 15.67 -5.73 8.36
C ASP A 523 16.28 -6.37 9.60
N GLN A 524 16.52 -7.69 9.57
CA GLN A 524 17.05 -8.45 10.71
C GLN A 524 18.12 -9.45 10.28
N GLU A 525 19.25 -9.43 10.97
CA GLU A 525 20.28 -10.47 10.78
C GLU A 525 19.83 -11.82 11.34
N PHE A 526 19.09 -11.82 12.46
CA PHE A 526 18.68 -13.03 13.16
C PHE A 526 17.17 -13.07 13.38
N LEU A 527 16.49 -14.04 12.77
CA LEU A 527 15.03 -14.22 12.85
C LEU A 527 14.63 -15.05 14.07
N LYS A 528 14.90 -14.55 15.27
CA LYS A 528 14.67 -15.26 16.53
C LYS A 528 13.36 -14.82 17.20
N LEU A 529 12.75 -15.73 17.95
CA LEU A 529 11.68 -15.38 18.87
C LEU A 529 12.22 -14.46 19.98
N ASP A 530 11.33 -13.55 20.44
CA ASP A 530 11.64 -12.67 21.58
C ASP A 530 11.86 -13.52 22.84
N LYS A 531 12.93 -13.23 23.59
CA LYS A 531 13.27 -13.92 24.84
C LYS A 531 12.12 -13.95 25.84
N LYS A 532 11.34 -12.84 25.95
CA LYS A 532 10.17 -12.77 26.85
C LYS A 532 9.05 -13.71 26.42
N ASP A 533 8.87 -13.90 25.10
CA ASP A 533 7.90 -14.83 24.56
C ASP A 533 8.29 -16.28 24.91
N LEU A 534 9.57 -16.62 24.76
CA LEU A 534 10.11 -17.94 25.17
C LEU A 534 9.98 -18.17 26.69
N GLU A 535 10.27 -17.14 27.51
CA GLU A 535 10.09 -17.22 28.96
C GLU A 535 8.63 -17.44 29.35
N ALA A 536 7.68 -16.79 28.66
CA ALA A 536 6.25 -16.98 28.89
C ALA A 536 5.81 -18.42 28.58
N ILE A 537 6.21 -18.94 27.42
CA ILE A 537 5.95 -20.34 27.04
C ILE A 537 6.57 -21.30 28.08
N GLY A 538 7.84 -21.10 28.44
CA GLY A 538 8.52 -21.94 29.41
C GLY A 538 7.88 -21.96 30.82
N ARG A 539 7.25 -20.85 31.22
CA ARG A 539 6.46 -20.83 32.49
C ARG A 539 5.20 -21.67 32.38
N ILE A 540 4.48 -21.57 31.25
CA ILE A 540 3.26 -22.32 31.00
C ILE A 540 3.57 -23.84 30.93
N GLN A 541 4.65 -24.23 30.26
CA GLN A 541 5.06 -25.64 30.15
C GLN A 541 5.34 -26.29 31.50
N LYS A 542 5.80 -25.53 32.51
CA LYS A 542 5.96 -26.02 33.89
C LYS A 542 4.63 -26.37 34.56
N SER A 543 3.49 -25.93 34.00
CA SER A 543 2.16 -26.30 34.49
C SER A 543 1.66 -27.62 33.91
N GLU A 544 2.43 -28.27 33.03
CA GLU A 544 2.15 -29.56 32.38
C GLU A 544 0.80 -29.60 31.63
N ILE A 545 0.30 -28.44 31.19
CA ILE A 545 -0.92 -28.33 30.39
C ILE A 545 -0.59 -28.21 28.90
N PRO A 546 -1.49 -28.66 28.01
CA PRO A 546 -1.28 -28.49 26.57
C PRO A 546 -1.09 -27.02 26.17
N VAL A 547 -0.17 -26.75 25.24
CA VAL A 547 0.19 -25.42 24.76
C VAL A 547 -0.07 -25.31 23.26
N ILE A 548 -0.90 -24.34 22.89
CA ILE A 548 -1.13 -23.91 21.51
C ILE A 548 -0.41 -22.57 21.32
N VAL A 549 0.43 -22.49 20.30
CA VAL A 549 1.15 -21.25 19.98
C VAL A 549 0.57 -20.61 18.72
N VAL A 550 0.31 -19.32 18.78
CA VAL A 550 -0.08 -18.47 17.65
C VAL A 550 1.02 -17.44 17.43
N ILE A 551 1.63 -17.45 16.25
CA ILE A 551 2.69 -16.50 15.89
C ILE A 551 2.11 -15.33 15.09
N ILE A 552 2.34 -14.11 15.57
CA ILE A 552 2.07 -12.84 14.91
C ILE A 552 3.39 -12.30 14.39
N SER A 553 3.64 -12.42 13.09
CA SER A 553 4.92 -11.98 12.49
C SER A 553 4.75 -11.61 11.01
N GLY A 554 5.64 -10.77 10.52
CA GLY A 554 5.71 -10.40 9.11
C GLY A 554 6.53 -11.39 8.24
N ARG A 555 7.03 -12.47 8.85
CA ARG A 555 7.95 -13.41 8.20
C ARG A 555 8.08 -14.70 9.04
N PRO A 556 8.65 -15.79 8.49
CA PRO A 556 9.05 -16.97 9.27
C PRO A 556 10.09 -16.62 10.33
N LEU A 557 9.93 -17.20 11.52
CA LEU A 557 10.89 -17.09 12.63
C LEU A 557 11.54 -18.45 12.88
N ILE A 558 12.79 -18.48 13.36
CA ILE A 558 13.49 -19.73 13.69
C ILE A 558 12.89 -20.31 14.97
N ILE A 559 12.29 -21.50 14.85
CA ILE A 559 11.51 -22.19 15.89
C ILE A 559 11.78 -23.70 15.95
N GLU A 560 12.75 -24.22 15.22
CA GLU A 560 13.00 -25.69 15.12
C GLU A 560 13.19 -26.33 16.48
N GLN A 561 13.86 -25.65 17.41
CA GLN A 561 14.14 -26.20 18.74
C GLN A 561 12.89 -26.24 19.63
N GLU A 562 11.97 -25.29 19.46
CA GLU A 562 10.82 -25.10 20.33
C GLU A 562 9.58 -25.86 19.85
N VAL A 563 9.37 -25.94 18.53
CA VAL A 563 8.11 -26.39 17.91
C VAL A 563 7.69 -27.79 18.31
N THR A 564 8.63 -28.68 18.58
CA THR A 564 8.35 -30.08 19.00
C THR A 564 7.66 -30.15 20.35
N SER A 565 7.88 -29.16 21.21
CA SER A 565 7.30 -29.05 22.55
C SER A 565 5.88 -28.43 22.59
N TRP A 566 5.39 -27.91 21.48
CA TRP A 566 4.06 -27.32 21.37
C TRP A 566 3.04 -28.33 20.84
N ASN A 567 1.83 -28.33 21.39
CA ASN A 567 0.78 -29.24 20.97
C ASN A 567 0.15 -28.83 19.63
N ALA A 568 0.04 -27.52 19.38
CA ALA A 568 -0.33 -26.97 18.09
C ALA A 568 0.39 -25.65 17.81
N LEU A 569 0.54 -25.33 16.53
CA LEU A 569 1.17 -24.10 16.05
C LEU A 569 0.37 -23.52 14.88
N LEU A 570 0.01 -22.24 15.00
CA LEU A 570 -0.59 -21.46 13.93
C LEU A 570 0.31 -20.28 13.57
N ALA A 571 0.56 -20.07 12.28
CA ALA A 571 1.08 -18.81 11.76
C ALA A 571 -0.13 -17.93 11.38
N ALA A 572 -0.35 -16.87 12.15
CA ALA A 572 -1.44 -15.92 11.89
C ALA A 572 -0.97 -14.69 11.12
N TRP A 573 0.33 -14.59 10.87
CA TRP A 573 0.98 -13.48 10.18
C TRP A 573 0.67 -12.14 10.87
N LEU A 574 0.21 -11.15 10.13
CA LEU A 574 -0.27 -9.85 10.61
C LEU A 574 -1.76 -9.74 10.22
N PRO A 575 -2.69 -10.26 11.03
CA PRO A 575 -4.08 -10.47 10.63
C PRO A 575 -4.94 -9.19 10.54
N GLY A 576 -4.42 -8.03 10.94
CA GLY A 576 -5.19 -6.79 10.89
C GLY A 576 -6.18 -6.64 12.07
N THR A 577 -7.35 -6.02 11.85
CA THR A 577 -8.27 -5.68 12.93
C THR A 577 -9.17 -6.82 13.42
N GLU A 578 -9.25 -7.96 12.70
CA GLU A 578 -10.27 -8.98 12.98
C GLU A 578 -9.68 -10.28 13.55
N GLY A 579 -9.16 -10.22 14.79
CA GLY A 579 -8.66 -11.40 15.52
C GLY A 579 -9.69 -12.52 15.70
N GLN A 580 -10.99 -12.22 15.49
CA GLN A 580 -12.06 -13.22 15.50
C GLN A 580 -11.80 -14.33 14.46
N GLY A 581 -11.20 -14.03 13.30
CA GLY A 581 -10.85 -15.03 12.30
C GLY A 581 -9.83 -16.06 12.80
N VAL A 582 -8.93 -15.67 13.72
CA VAL A 582 -8.00 -16.61 14.38
C VAL A 582 -8.76 -17.53 15.34
N ALA A 583 -9.70 -16.97 16.12
CA ALA A 583 -10.52 -17.78 17.02
C ALA A 583 -11.42 -18.77 16.26
N ASP A 584 -11.96 -18.37 15.10
CA ASP A 584 -12.76 -19.26 14.24
C ASP A 584 -11.97 -20.51 13.84
N VAL A 585 -10.68 -20.36 13.54
CA VAL A 585 -9.78 -21.48 13.27
C VAL A 585 -9.48 -22.27 14.55
N LEU A 586 -9.19 -21.63 15.68
CA LEU A 586 -8.88 -22.33 16.93
C LEU A 586 -10.03 -23.22 17.41
N PHE A 587 -11.28 -22.78 17.24
CA PHE A 587 -12.47 -23.49 17.74
C PHE A 587 -13.24 -24.28 16.68
N GLY A 588 -12.73 -24.36 15.45
CA GLY A 588 -13.33 -25.17 14.37
C GLY A 588 -14.56 -24.58 13.73
N ASP A 589 -14.86 -23.29 13.95
CA ASP A 589 -15.90 -22.57 13.17
C ASP A 589 -15.45 -22.42 11.70
N TYR A 590 -14.17 -22.56 11.43
CA TYR A 590 -13.58 -22.60 10.11
C TYR A 590 -12.39 -23.59 10.07
N ASN A 591 -12.45 -24.55 9.13
CA ASN A 591 -11.34 -25.48 8.92
C ASN A 591 -10.20 -24.74 8.18
N PRO A 592 -8.96 -24.69 8.70
CA PRO A 592 -7.86 -23.93 8.11
C PRO A 592 -7.58 -24.36 6.67
N THR A 593 -7.53 -23.38 5.77
CA THR A 593 -7.24 -23.58 4.34
C THR A 593 -5.92 -22.95 3.92
N GLY A 594 -5.35 -22.07 4.76
CA GLY A 594 -4.12 -21.37 4.47
C GLY A 594 -2.94 -22.31 4.18
N ARG A 595 -2.09 -21.89 3.24
CA ARG A 595 -0.87 -22.58 2.84
C ARG A 595 0.28 -21.59 2.85
N LEU A 596 1.45 -22.00 3.35
CA LEU A 596 2.61 -21.11 3.40
C LEU A 596 2.92 -20.51 2.02
N SER A 597 3.00 -19.20 1.96
CA SER A 597 3.41 -18.45 0.77
C SER A 597 4.92 -18.22 0.70
N VAL A 598 5.63 -18.64 1.74
CA VAL A 598 7.09 -18.60 1.87
C VAL A 598 7.58 -19.88 2.57
N SER A 599 8.76 -20.33 2.22
CA SER A 599 9.45 -21.43 2.89
C SER A 599 9.80 -21.04 4.33
N TRP A 600 9.64 -21.98 5.29
CA TRP A 600 9.95 -21.74 6.69
C TRP A 600 11.30 -22.38 7.06
N PRO A 601 12.38 -21.61 7.25
CA PRO A 601 13.72 -22.15 7.49
C PRO A 601 13.83 -22.89 8.84
N ARG A 602 14.68 -23.92 8.89
CA ARG A 602 15.03 -24.60 10.15
C ARG A 602 15.92 -23.72 11.01
N ASN A 603 16.91 -23.11 10.39
CA ASN A 603 17.93 -22.31 11.09
C ASN A 603 18.46 -21.19 10.20
N MET A 604 19.24 -20.30 10.80
CA MET A 604 19.75 -19.11 10.11
C MET A 604 20.72 -19.42 8.95
N SER A 605 21.38 -20.59 8.95
CA SER A 605 22.33 -20.93 7.87
C SER A 605 21.66 -21.31 6.56
N GLN A 606 20.34 -21.56 6.58
CA GLN A 606 19.56 -21.81 5.37
C GLN A 606 19.08 -20.53 4.68
N ILE A 607 19.16 -19.36 5.33
CA ILE A 607 18.58 -18.13 4.79
C ILE A 607 19.56 -17.42 3.86
N PRO A 608 19.15 -17.10 2.61
CA PRO A 608 17.80 -17.32 2.06
C PRO A 608 17.56 -18.79 1.68
N ILE A 609 16.29 -19.23 1.76
CA ILE A 609 15.82 -20.52 1.24
C ILE A 609 14.49 -20.31 0.53
N ASN A 610 14.40 -20.82 -0.70
CA ASN A 610 13.24 -20.62 -1.59
C ASN A 610 12.90 -21.93 -2.32
N ILE A 611 11.66 -22.05 -2.76
CA ILE A 611 11.13 -23.24 -3.46
C ILE A 611 11.94 -23.63 -4.71
N SER A 612 12.71 -22.71 -5.29
CA SER A 612 13.52 -22.95 -6.49
C SER A 612 14.95 -23.42 -6.20
N ASP A 613 15.35 -23.53 -4.94
CA ASP A 613 16.72 -23.87 -4.55
C ASP A 613 17.01 -25.37 -4.76
N GLU A 614 18.22 -25.70 -5.21
CA GLU A 614 18.66 -27.09 -5.41
C GLU A 614 18.74 -27.87 -4.10
N GLU A 615 19.19 -27.22 -3.02
CA GLU A 615 19.22 -27.78 -1.66
C GLU A 615 18.02 -27.21 -0.89
N TYR A 616 16.91 -27.96 -0.87
CA TYR A 616 15.64 -27.52 -0.27
C TYR A 616 15.17 -28.47 0.82
N ASP A 617 15.45 -28.13 2.09
CA ASP A 617 15.02 -28.88 3.29
C ASP A 617 14.57 -27.90 4.41
N PRO A 618 13.51 -27.10 4.19
CA PRO A 618 13.01 -26.19 5.21
C PRO A 618 12.33 -26.93 6.37
N LEU A 619 12.05 -26.23 7.47
CA LEU A 619 11.25 -26.77 8.58
C LEU A 619 9.81 -27.05 8.13
N PHE A 620 9.24 -26.13 7.36
CA PHE A 620 7.98 -26.32 6.63
C PHE A 620 8.14 -25.81 5.20
N GLU A 621 7.72 -26.63 4.24
CA GLU A 621 7.84 -26.32 2.81
C GLU A 621 6.88 -25.21 2.38
N TYR A 622 7.20 -24.51 1.29
CA TYR A 622 6.24 -23.69 0.57
C TYR A 622 4.96 -24.51 0.26
N GLY A 623 3.80 -23.90 0.45
CA GLY A 623 2.51 -24.58 0.25
C GLY A 623 2.10 -25.52 1.39
N PHE A 624 2.91 -25.68 2.45
CA PHE A 624 2.55 -26.47 3.61
C PHE A 624 1.41 -25.82 4.41
N GLY A 625 0.55 -26.66 4.97
CA GLY A 625 -0.52 -26.30 5.88
C GLY A 625 -1.38 -27.52 6.20
N LEU A 626 -1.79 -27.67 7.45
CA LEU A 626 -2.65 -28.75 7.93
C LEU A 626 -4.12 -28.34 7.90
N GLN A 627 -4.99 -29.35 7.95
CA GLN A 627 -6.43 -29.24 8.18
C GLN A 627 -6.82 -30.20 9.29
N TYR A 628 -8.02 -30.08 9.89
CA TYR A 628 -8.59 -31.02 10.84
C TYR A 628 -9.94 -31.55 10.40
#